data_8cc0144fdaa42034caca7dffee16c2dd
#
_entry.id   8cc0144fdaa42034caca7dffee16c2dd
#
_cell.length_a   1.000
_cell.length_b   1.000
_cell.length_c   1.000
_cell.angle_alpha   90.00
_cell.angle_beta   90.00
_cell.angle_gamma   90.00
#
_symmetry.space_group_name_H-M   'P 1'
#
loop_
_entity.id
_entity.type
_entity.pdbx_description
1 polymer ?
#
loop_
_entity_poly.entity_id
_entity_poly.type
_entity_poly.pdbx_seq_one_letter_code
_entity_poly.pdbx_strand_id
1 'polypeptide(L)'
;MRAFNIQPLDTKAMETCRYRIDNLTKPIYSLAMLETIAERFAGVLANPKPNHLKYGVLIVGADHLVDGPQNVEHGHTSLNAIKRFNEGMSATQGAAFKLQAPVYVVNIGLEQDTNHLANIDYRVIRNGSHFFGVEPSISHDELEQALEMGFGYADKLHEAGLQVVALGNIGERTFLDALVTTATITGASYETLLTESDNGPTITQRAAHIHSFVDSFDITVDDWSVLSESDRRTAVLRLLHVAGGLDIAFLTGFILGAASHRMAVVYDNALTGAAVLAAVTMEPLVKDYVFSSAVYDDPIHKEQCRFLDVKPPLHYDLQIDEGLGSTMGLSIVDASMHMLNDMKTFVEAEVRAAEDGAGKGRQE
;
A
#
# COMPACT_ATOMS: atom_id res chain seq x y z
N MET A 1 -13.54 -15.83 5.27
CA MET A 1 -12.22 -15.35 4.78
C MET A 1 -11.29 -16.53 4.54
N ARG A 2 -10.60 -16.55 3.40
CA ARG A 2 -9.61 -17.56 2.97
C ARG A 2 -8.45 -17.70 3.97
N ALA A 3 -7.92 -18.91 4.13
CA ALA A 3 -6.67 -19.14 4.86
C ALA A 3 -5.48 -18.63 4.05
N PHE A 4 -4.52 -18.02 4.71
CA PHE A 4 -3.27 -17.56 4.12
C PHE A 4 -2.10 -17.93 5.03
N ASN A 5 -0.92 -18.08 4.45
CA ASN A 5 0.29 -18.46 5.18
C ASN A 5 1.46 -17.59 4.71
N ILE A 6 1.83 -16.63 5.55
CA ILE A 6 2.91 -15.68 5.26
C ILE A 6 4.18 -16.19 5.93
N GLN A 7 5.23 -16.34 5.15
CA GLN A 7 6.52 -16.81 5.63
C GLN A 7 7.38 -15.64 6.11
N PRO A 8 8.19 -15.80 7.15
CA PRO A 8 9.19 -14.79 7.50
C PRO A 8 10.20 -14.58 6.35
N LEU A 9 10.91 -13.47 6.37
CA LEU A 9 12.00 -13.23 5.42
C LEU A 9 13.10 -14.28 5.56
N ASP A 10 13.74 -14.62 4.44
CA ASP A 10 14.91 -15.51 4.46
C ASP A 10 16.15 -14.75 4.95
N THR A 11 16.48 -14.91 6.23
CA THR A 11 17.59 -14.23 6.89
C THR A 11 18.94 -14.61 6.29
N LYS A 12 19.11 -15.85 5.83
CA LYS A 12 20.35 -16.31 5.20
C LYS A 12 20.57 -15.63 3.84
N ALA A 13 19.52 -15.45 3.06
CA ALA A 13 19.59 -14.70 1.81
C ALA A 13 19.94 -13.23 2.09
N MET A 14 19.34 -12.62 3.13
CA MET A 14 19.63 -11.26 3.55
C MET A 14 21.09 -11.08 3.96
N GLU A 15 21.62 -11.94 4.81
CA GLU A 15 23.02 -11.92 5.26
C GLU A 15 24.01 -12.02 4.10
N THR A 16 23.74 -12.95 3.17
CA THR A 16 24.56 -13.11 1.97
C THR A 16 24.50 -11.89 1.06
N CYS A 17 23.32 -11.30 0.89
CA CYS A 17 23.13 -10.05 0.15
C CYS A 17 23.87 -8.89 0.80
N ARG A 18 23.74 -8.73 2.14
CA ARG A 18 24.45 -7.70 2.92
C ARG A 18 25.97 -7.83 2.77
N TYR A 19 26.49 -9.04 2.84
CA TYR A 19 27.90 -9.27 2.64
C TYR A 19 28.38 -8.80 1.26
N ARG A 20 27.63 -9.08 0.17
CA ARG A 20 27.94 -8.56 -1.16
C ARG A 20 27.87 -7.03 -1.20
N ILE A 21 26.81 -6.42 -0.65
CA ILE A 21 26.61 -4.96 -0.63
C ILE A 21 27.77 -4.25 0.07
N ASP A 22 28.23 -4.78 1.20
CA ASP A 22 29.34 -4.21 1.97
C ASP A 22 30.69 -4.30 1.22
N ASN A 23 30.81 -5.25 0.30
CA ASN A 23 31.99 -5.43 -0.56
C ASN A 23 31.91 -4.73 -1.93
N LEU A 24 30.82 -4.05 -2.27
CA LEU A 24 30.74 -3.22 -3.48
C LEU A 24 31.76 -2.05 -3.40
N THR A 25 32.25 -1.59 -4.56
CA THR A 25 33.25 -0.49 -4.68
C THR A 25 32.67 0.85 -4.24
N LYS A 26 32.34 0.97 -2.97
CA LYS A 26 31.75 2.15 -2.31
C LYS A 26 32.08 2.15 -0.81
N PRO A 27 31.97 3.30 -0.12
CA PRO A 27 31.98 3.31 1.35
C PRO A 27 30.83 2.47 1.93
N ILE A 28 31.06 1.83 3.06
CA ILE A 28 30.02 1.07 3.78
C ILE A 28 28.86 2.01 4.13
N TYR A 29 27.62 1.57 3.91
CA TYR A 29 26.36 2.30 4.14
C TYR A 29 26.16 3.60 3.33
N SER A 30 27.01 3.89 2.35
CA SER A 30 26.96 5.15 1.62
C SER A 30 25.74 5.31 0.69
N LEU A 31 25.10 4.21 0.30
CA LEU A 31 23.90 4.22 -0.54
C LEU A 31 22.61 4.07 0.28
N ALA A 32 22.76 4.10 1.62
CA ALA A 32 21.65 4.19 2.57
C ALA A 32 20.48 3.25 2.23
N MET A 33 19.32 3.82 1.86
CA MET A 33 18.09 3.06 1.67
C MET A 33 18.14 2.09 0.48
N LEU A 34 18.91 2.38 -0.58
CA LEU A 34 19.05 1.43 -1.69
C LEU A 34 19.64 0.09 -1.21
N GLU A 35 20.55 0.14 -0.25
CA GLU A 35 21.14 -1.06 0.36
C GLU A 35 20.12 -1.83 1.18
N THR A 36 19.34 -1.12 1.99
CA THR A 36 18.30 -1.73 2.83
C THR A 36 17.18 -2.35 2.00
N ILE A 37 16.77 -1.69 0.91
CA ILE A 37 15.78 -2.23 -0.03
C ILE A 37 16.31 -3.52 -0.66
N ALA A 38 17.56 -3.51 -1.19
CA ALA A 38 18.14 -4.69 -1.82
C ALA A 38 18.25 -5.88 -0.85
N GLU A 39 18.72 -5.64 0.36
CA GLU A 39 18.80 -6.67 1.41
C GLU A 39 17.42 -7.24 1.75
N ARG A 40 16.42 -6.37 1.93
CA ARG A 40 15.05 -6.80 2.25
C ARG A 40 14.44 -7.59 1.10
N PHE A 41 14.66 -7.20 -0.16
CA PHE A 41 14.22 -7.97 -1.32
C PHE A 41 14.90 -9.34 -1.42
N ALA A 42 16.16 -9.46 -1.00
CA ALA A 42 16.81 -10.77 -0.89
C ALA A 42 16.05 -11.69 0.09
N GLY A 43 15.61 -11.16 1.22
CA GLY A 43 14.77 -11.88 2.19
C GLY A 43 13.39 -12.21 1.67
N VAL A 44 12.71 -11.24 1.02
CA VAL A 44 11.37 -11.43 0.42
C VAL A 44 11.39 -12.55 -0.60
N LEU A 45 12.36 -12.57 -1.51
CA LEU A 45 12.43 -13.52 -2.62
C LEU A 45 13.21 -14.80 -2.29
N ALA A 46 13.74 -14.91 -1.06
CA ALA A 46 14.62 -16.01 -0.65
C ALA A 46 15.79 -16.23 -1.64
N ASN A 47 16.34 -15.12 -2.15
CA ASN A 47 17.40 -15.09 -3.15
C ASN A 47 18.44 -14.05 -2.75
N PRO A 48 19.70 -14.41 -2.49
CA PRO A 48 20.72 -13.46 -2.02
C PRO A 48 21.12 -12.40 -3.07
N LYS A 49 20.80 -12.62 -4.33
CA LYS A 49 21.09 -11.69 -5.43
C LYS A 49 19.90 -11.62 -6.38
N PRO A 50 18.75 -11.04 -5.94
CA PRO A 50 17.60 -10.91 -6.82
C PRO A 50 17.93 -10.00 -8.00
N ASN A 51 17.44 -10.35 -9.18
CA ASN A 51 17.74 -9.63 -10.42
C ASN A 51 16.53 -9.69 -11.35
N HIS A 52 16.37 -8.69 -12.22
CA HIS A 52 15.32 -8.61 -13.23
C HIS A 52 13.90 -8.82 -12.65
N LEU A 53 13.57 -8.03 -11.62
CA LEU A 53 12.25 -8.09 -11.01
C LEU A 53 11.16 -7.71 -12.03
N LYS A 54 10.03 -8.42 -11.94
CA LYS A 54 8.84 -8.09 -12.71
C LYS A 54 7.91 -7.22 -11.87
N TYR A 55 7.70 -6.02 -12.34
CA TYR A 55 6.86 -5.00 -11.72
C TYR A 55 5.46 -4.99 -12.29
N GLY A 56 4.49 -4.58 -11.51
CA GLY A 56 3.13 -4.27 -11.94
C GLY A 56 2.53 -3.14 -11.12
N VAL A 57 1.41 -2.61 -11.60
CA VAL A 57 0.62 -1.58 -10.90
C VAL A 57 -0.81 -2.08 -10.81
N LEU A 58 -1.42 -1.98 -9.64
CA LEU A 58 -2.82 -2.32 -9.39
C LEU A 58 -3.56 -1.07 -8.88
N ILE A 59 -4.54 -0.64 -9.65
CA ILE A 59 -5.42 0.48 -9.33
C ILE A 59 -6.82 -0.05 -9.05
N VAL A 60 -7.36 0.30 -7.89
CA VAL A 60 -8.70 -0.12 -7.47
C VAL A 60 -9.64 1.06 -7.48
N GLY A 61 -10.81 0.90 -8.08
CA GLY A 61 -11.85 1.93 -8.18
C GLY A 61 -13.03 1.65 -7.25
N ALA A 62 -13.30 2.56 -6.31
CA ALA A 62 -14.52 2.58 -5.50
C ALA A 62 -14.84 3.99 -5.01
N ASP A 63 -16.11 4.38 -5.05
CA ASP A 63 -16.60 5.63 -4.49
C ASP A 63 -17.23 5.38 -3.11
N HIS A 64 -17.07 6.35 -2.22
CA HIS A 64 -17.62 6.29 -0.86
C HIS A 64 -18.81 7.25 -0.74
N LEU A 65 -19.87 6.80 -0.08
CA LEU A 65 -21.03 7.60 0.25
C LEU A 65 -20.99 7.94 1.75
N VAL A 66 -21.28 9.19 2.10
CA VAL A 66 -21.12 9.70 3.47
C VAL A 66 -22.38 10.50 3.86
N ASP A 67 -22.78 10.43 5.12
CA ASP A 67 -23.81 11.28 5.77
C ASP A 67 -25.26 11.13 5.24
N GLY A 68 -25.54 10.20 4.35
CA GLY A 68 -26.87 9.96 3.80
C GLY A 68 -27.16 10.66 2.46
N PRO A 69 -28.23 10.26 1.78
CA PRO A 69 -28.48 10.62 0.36
C PRO A 69 -28.65 12.11 0.09
N GLN A 70 -29.10 12.89 1.09
CA GLN A 70 -29.30 14.35 0.93
C GLN A 70 -27.99 15.14 0.95
N ASN A 71 -26.87 14.53 1.35
CA ASN A 71 -25.58 15.19 1.50
C ASN A 71 -24.57 14.73 0.44
N VAL A 72 -24.97 13.89 -0.49
CA VAL A 72 -24.08 13.38 -1.53
C VAL A 72 -24.02 14.39 -2.68
N GLU A 73 -22.86 14.99 -2.86
CA GLU A 73 -22.51 15.68 -4.10
C GLU A 73 -21.99 14.62 -5.08
N HIS A 74 -22.77 14.36 -6.13
CA HIS A 74 -22.35 13.44 -7.18
C HIS A 74 -21.31 14.10 -8.07
N GLY A 75 -20.04 13.80 -7.81
CA GLY A 75 -18.93 14.21 -8.65
C GLY A 75 -18.76 13.29 -9.87
N HIS A 76 -17.84 13.67 -10.73
CA HIS A 76 -17.41 12.86 -11.87
C HIS A 76 -15.89 12.68 -11.91
N THR A 77 -15.21 12.95 -10.80
CA THR A 77 -13.76 12.92 -10.72
C THR A 77 -13.23 11.50 -10.90
N SER A 78 -13.82 10.52 -10.21
CA SER A 78 -13.49 9.11 -10.33
C SER A 78 -13.78 8.57 -11.74
N LEU A 79 -14.94 8.94 -12.34
CA LEU A 79 -15.26 8.57 -13.72
C LEU A 79 -14.25 9.16 -14.72
N ASN A 80 -13.84 10.41 -14.53
CA ASN A 80 -12.85 11.04 -15.40
C ASN A 80 -11.46 10.40 -15.23
N ALA A 81 -11.08 10.06 -14.02
CA ALA A 81 -9.83 9.35 -13.75
C ALA A 81 -9.81 7.97 -14.44
N ILE A 82 -10.84 7.14 -14.24
CA ILE A 82 -10.88 5.81 -14.82
C ILE A 82 -10.94 5.81 -16.36
N LYS A 83 -11.58 6.85 -16.95
CA LYS A 83 -11.53 7.05 -18.40
C LYS A 83 -10.13 7.32 -18.91
N ARG A 84 -9.33 8.16 -18.21
CA ARG A 84 -7.92 8.39 -18.55
C ARG A 84 -7.11 7.09 -18.52
N PHE A 85 -7.33 6.22 -17.52
CA PHE A 85 -6.71 4.89 -17.49
C PHE A 85 -7.16 4.01 -18.64
N ASN A 86 -8.44 4.00 -18.98
CA ASN A 86 -8.95 3.24 -20.12
C ASN A 86 -8.31 3.66 -21.45
N GLU A 87 -7.98 4.93 -21.59
CA GLU A 87 -7.38 5.51 -22.80
C GLU A 87 -5.83 5.46 -22.79
N GLY A 88 -5.21 4.96 -21.72
CA GLY A 88 -3.76 4.89 -21.60
C GLY A 88 -3.09 6.26 -21.34
N MET A 89 -3.84 7.22 -20.81
CA MET A 89 -3.42 8.64 -20.70
C MET A 89 -3.18 9.07 -19.23
N SER A 90 -3.15 8.16 -18.28
CA SER A 90 -2.86 8.51 -16.89
C SER A 90 -1.35 8.77 -16.66
N ALA A 91 -1.02 9.66 -15.71
CA ALA A 91 0.36 9.89 -15.32
C ALA A 91 1.03 8.60 -14.79
N THR A 92 0.28 7.77 -14.09
CA THR A 92 0.70 6.47 -13.56
C THR A 92 1.11 5.51 -14.67
N GLN A 93 0.32 5.42 -15.76
CA GLN A 93 0.69 4.60 -16.92
C GLN A 93 1.96 5.11 -17.60
N GLY A 94 2.12 6.45 -17.68
CA GLY A 94 3.36 7.07 -18.19
C GLY A 94 4.59 6.71 -17.32
N ALA A 95 4.46 6.73 -15.99
CA ALA A 95 5.53 6.34 -15.09
C ALA A 95 5.83 4.83 -15.16
N ALA A 96 4.81 4.00 -15.24
CA ALA A 96 4.93 2.54 -15.33
C ALA A 96 5.60 2.06 -16.64
N PHE A 97 5.43 2.81 -17.72
CA PHE A 97 5.97 2.47 -19.04
C PHE A 97 7.48 2.28 -19.03
N LYS A 98 8.23 3.10 -18.29
CA LYS A 98 9.68 3.02 -18.19
C LYS A 98 10.16 1.66 -17.66
N LEU A 99 9.42 1.07 -16.72
CA LEU A 99 9.71 -0.23 -16.11
C LEU A 99 9.02 -1.39 -16.84
N GLN A 100 8.33 -1.13 -17.93
CA GLN A 100 7.49 -2.09 -18.63
C GLN A 100 6.47 -2.76 -17.68
N ALA A 101 6.04 -2.04 -16.63
CA ALA A 101 5.11 -2.53 -15.65
C ALA A 101 3.67 -2.47 -16.20
N PRO A 102 2.97 -3.59 -16.37
CA PRO A 102 1.56 -3.56 -16.72
C PRO A 102 0.75 -2.88 -15.63
N VAL A 103 -0.26 -2.10 -16.05
CA VAL A 103 -1.18 -1.42 -15.15
C VAL A 103 -2.53 -2.12 -15.22
N TYR A 104 -2.94 -2.71 -14.12
CA TYR A 104 -4.24 -3.35 -13.93
C TYR A 104 -5.18 -2.38 -13.23
N VAL A 105 -6.32 -2.11 -13.83
CA VAL A 105 -7.34 -1.22 -13.24
C VAL A 105 -8.61 -2.03 -13.06
N VAL A 106 -9.12 -2.05 -11.84
CA VAL A 106 -10.33 -2.78 -11.48
C VAL A 106 -11.35 -1.85 -10.86
N ASN A 107 -12.56 -1.82 -11.40
CA ASN A 107 -13.72 -1.18 -10.78
C ASN A 107 -14.45 -2.20 -9.93
N ILE A 108 -14.46 -1.97 -8.62
CA ILE A 108 -15.20 -2.79 -7.66
C ILE A 108 -16.39 -2.06 -7.03
N GLY A 109 -16.47 -0.73 -7.19
CA GLY A 109 -17.49 0.03 -6.51
C GLY A 109 -17.61 1.51 -6.88
N LEU A 110 -17.29 1.92 -8.12
CA LEU A 110 -17.59 3.29 -8.56
C LEU A 110 -19.11 3.48 -8.69
N GLU A 111 -19.60 4.69 -8.38
CA GLU A 111 -21.01 5.04 -8.56
C GLU A 111 -21.45 4.95 -10.02
N GLN A 112 -20.56 5.31 -10.92
CA GLN A 112 -20.83 5.39 -12.36
C GLN A 112 -20.59 4.04 -13.05
N ASP A 113 -21.47 3.69 -13.99
CA ASP A 113 -21.28 2.50 -14.81
C ASP A 113 -20.09 2.65 -15.78
N THR A 114 -19.12 1.78 -15.64
CA THR A 114 -17.91 1.70 -16.46
C THR A 114 -17.78 0.41 -17.25
N ASN A 115 -18.83 -0.40 -17.32
CA ASN A 115 -18.81 -1.69 -18.00
C ASN A 115 -18.48 -1.60 -19.52
N HIS A 116 -18.67 -0.44 -20.11
CA HIS A 116 -18.34 -0.14 -21.50
C HIS A 116 -16.85 0.16 -21.74
N LEU A 117 -16.02 0.30 -20.68
CA LEU A 117 -14.60 0.62 -20.77
C LEU A 117 -13.77 -0.66 -20.94
N ALA A 118 -13.19 -0.85 -22.12
CA ALA A 118 -12.58 -2.12 -22.53
C ALA A 118 -11.30 -2.50 -21.75
N ASN A 119 -10.56 -1.52 -21.24
CA ASN A 119 -9.30 -1.72 -20.52
C ASN A 119 -9.46 -1.68 -19.00
N ILE A 120 -10.70 -1.69 -18.51
CA ILE A 120 -11.03 -1.70 -17.08
C ILE A 120 -11.66 -3.06 -16.73
N ASP A 121 -11.13 -3.74 -15.74
CA ASP A 121 -11.73 -4.98 -15.25
C ASP A 121 -12.96 -4.62 -14.40
N TYR A 122 -14.14 -4.87 -14.91
CA TYR A 122 -15.42 -4.55 -14.27
C TYR A 122 -15.81 -5.66 -13.30
N ARG A 123 -15.65 -5.41 -12.01
CA ARG A 123 -15.89 -6.36 -10.90
C ARG A 123 -16.76 -5.76 -9.81
N VAL A 124 -17.70 -4.93 -10.20
CA VAL A 124 -18.53 -4.17 -9.26
C VAL A 124 -19.27 -5.11 -8.30
N ILE A 125 -19.01 -4.94 -7.01
CA ILE A 125 -19.76 -5.55 -5.90
C ILE A 125 -21.01 -4.72 -5.62
N ARG A 126 -20.83 -3.39 -5.53
CA ARG A 126 -21.86 -2.40 -5.32
C ARG A 126 -21.43 -1.08 -5.95
N ASN A 127 -22.39 -0.28 -6.43
CA ASN A 127 -22.12 1.07 -6.92
C ASN A 127 -22.09 2.06 -5.75
N GLY A 128 -20.90 2.54 -5.39
CA GLY A 128 -20.65 3.29 -4.17
C GLY A 128 -20.71 2.41 -2.90
N SER A 129 -20.27 2.94 -1.76
CA SER A 129 -20.45 2.30 -0.45
C SER A 129 -21.91 2.45 0.05
N HIS A 130 -22.23 1.89 1.20
CA HIS A 130 -23.36 2.37 2.00
C HIS A 130 -23.05 3.76 2.57
N PHE A 131 -24.05 4.44 3.12
CA PHE A 131 -23.87 5.79 3.67
C PHE A 131 -23.12 5.74 5.01
N PHE A 132 -21.80 5.81 4.95
CA PHE A 132 -20.96 5.85 6.14
C PHE A 132 -21.31 7.04 7.04
N GLY A 133 -21.51 6.78 8.32
CA GLY A 133 -22.07 7.74 9.27
C GLY A 133 -23.57 7.56 9.55
N VAL A 134 -24.29 6.82 8.73
CA VAL A 134 -25.69 6.40 8.94
C VAL A 134 -25.77 4.90 9.18
N GLU A 135 -24.99 4.15 8.42
CA GLU A 135 -24.85 2.71 8.51
C GLU A 135 -23.39 2.30 8.22
N PRO A 136 -22.96 1.08 8.53
CA PRO A 136 -21.63 0.59 8.16
C PRO A 136 -21.34 0.77 6.66
N SER A 137 -20.10 1.12 6.30
CA SER A 137 -19.73 1.47 4.92
C SER A 137 -19.94 0.33 3.92
N ILE A 138 -19.82 -0.92 4.36
CA ILE A 138 -20.09 -2.13 3.58
C ILE A 138 -20.73 -3.21 4.44
N SER A 139 -21.57 -4.07 3.86
CA SER A 139 -22.13 -5.24 4.55
C SER A 139 -21.05 -6.31 4.78
N HIS A 140 -21.35 -7.29 5.64
CA HIS A 140 -20.45 -8.43 5.87
C HIS A 140 -20.21 -9.25 4.60
N ASP A 141 -21.24 -9.45 3.78
CA ASP A 141 -21.13 -10.18 2.52
C ASP A 141 -20.29 -9.43 1.49
N GLU A 142 -20.42 -8.10 1.40
CA GLU A 142 -19.63 -7.24 0.54
C GLU A 142 -18.15 -7.19 1.01
N LEU A 143 -17.91 -7.15 2.32
CA LEU A 143 -16.58 -7.27 2.91
C LEU A 143 -15.90 -8.58 2.50
N GLU A 144 -16.62 -9.71 2.67
CA GLU A 144 -16.06 -11.01 2.31
C GLU A 144 -15.77 -11.11 0.80
N GLN A 145 -16.67 -10.62 -0.05
CA GLN A 145 -16.47 -10.56 -1.50
C GLN A 145 -15.26 -9.70 -1.88
N ALA A 146 -15.11 -8.51 -1.28
CA ALA A 146 -13.99 -7.62 -1.56
C ALA A 146 -12.64 -8.24 -1.15
N LEU A 147 -12.55 -8.83 0.05
CA LEU A 147 -11.36 -9.54 0.51
C LEU A 147 -10.99 -10.71 -0.42
N GLU A 148 -11.95 -11.58 -0.75
CA GLU A 148 -11.72 -12.75 -1.62
C GLU A 148 -11.32 -12.32 -3.04
N MET A 149 -11.89 -11.24 -3.55
CA MET A 149 -11.50 -10.66 -4.83
C MET A 149 -10.05 -10.14 -4.79
N GLY A 150 -9.66 -9.48 -3.69
CA GLY A 150 -8.28 -9.04 -3.45
C GLY A 150 -7.30 -10.21 -3.45
N PHE A 151 -7.59 -11.30 -2.74
CA PHE A 151 -6.80 -12.54 -2.79
C PHE A 151 -6.72 -13.11 -4.22
N GLY A 152 -7.83 -13.16 -4.94
CA GLY A 152 -7.87 -13.65 -6.32
C GLY A 152 -6.99 -12.81 -7.27
N TYR A 153 -6.91 -11.50 -7.05
CA TYR A 153 -5.99 -10.64 -7.80
C TYR A 153 -4.52 -10.89 -7.41
N ALA A 154 -4.21 -11.19 -6.16
CA ALA A 154 -2.86 -11.58 -5.77
C ALA A 154 -2.43 -12.88 -6.45
N ASP A 155 -3.30 -13.89 -6.49
CA ASP A 155 -3.08 -15.13 -7.25
C ASP A 155 -2.83 -14.84 -8.74
N LYS A 156 -3.72 -14.06 -9.38
CA LYS A 156 -3.63 -13.68 -10.81
C LYS A 156 -2.31 -12.98 -11.14
N LEU A 157 -1.88 -12.03 -10.31
CA LEU A 157 -0.66 -11.27 -10.56
C LEU A 157 0.60 -12.10 -10.27
N HIS A 158 0.56 -12.98 -9.27
CA HIS A 158 1.61 -13.95 -9.03
C HIS A 158 1.76 -14.93 -10.19
N GLU A 159 0.67 -15.49 -10.72
CA GLU A 159 0.66 -16.35 -11.90
C GLU A 159 1.20 -15.66 -13.17
N ALA A 160 0.98 -14.34 -13.30
CA ALA A 160 1.59 -13.52 -14.33
C ALA A 160 3.11 -13.32 -14.10
N GLY A 161 3.63 -13.79 -12.98
CA GLY A 161 5.04 -13.75 -12.60
C GLY A 161 5.49 -12.43 -11.99
N LEU A 162 4.57 -11.56 -11.54
CA LEU A 162 4.93 -10.33 -10.88
C LEU A 162 5.54 -10.61 -9.49
N GLN A 163 6.52 -9.82 -9.12
CA GLN A 163 7.24 -9.93 -7.85
C GLN A 163 7.07 -8.67 -6.99
N VAL A 164 6.75 -7.54 -7.63
CA VAL A 164 6.52 -6.25 -6.96
C VAL A 164 5.32 -5.58 -7.58
N VAL A 165 4.37 -5.16 -6.75
CA VAL A 165 3.16 -4.48 -7.22
C VAL A 165 3.00 -3.14 -6.51
N ALA A 166 2.92 -2.06 -7.29
CA ALA A 166 2.55 -0.74 -6.79
C ALA A 166 1.02 -0.65 -6.68
N LEU A 167 0.53 -0.08 -5.58
CA LEU A 167 -0.89 0.11 -5.33
C LEU A 167 -1.33 1.54 -5.60
N GLY A 168 -2.57 1.69 -6.05
CA GLY A 168 -3.25 2.96 -6.14
C GLY A 168 -4.76 2.79 -6.08
N ASN A 169 -5.45 3.90 -5.95
CA ASN A 169 -6.91 3.93 -5.90
C ASN A 169 -7.47 5.05 -6.77
N ILE A 170 -8.71 4.86 -7.19
CA ILE A 170 -9.56 5.88 -7.81
C ILE A 170 -10.86 5.88 -7.03
N GLY A 171 -11.25 7.02 -6.47
CA GLY A 171 -12.49 7.12 -5.74
C GLY A 171 -12.78 8.53 -5.27
N GLU A 172 -14.04 8.81 -5.04
CA GLU A 172 -14.50 10.02 -4.40
C GLU A 172 -14.79 9.76 -2.93
N ARG A 173 -14.55 10.78 -2.09
CA ARG A 173 -14.88 10.77 -0.64
C ARG A 173 -14.17 9.69 0.19
N THR A 174 -13.02 9.19 -0.28
CA THR A 174 -12.25 8.11 0.36
C THR A 174 -11.55 8.53 1.66
N PHE A 175 -11.46 9.84 1.89
CA PHE A 175 -10.69 10.43 3.00
C PHE A 175 -11.17 9.96 4.38
N LEU A 176 -12.49 9.94 4.63
CA LEU A 176 -13.03 9.62 5.95
C LEU A 176 -12.84 8.15 6.34
N ASP A 177 -12.93 7.23 5.39
CA ASP A 177 -12.66 5.80 5.64
C ASP A 177 -11.17 5.58 5.96
N ALA A 178 -10.27 6.23 5.24
CA ALA A 178 -8.83 6.20 5.53
C ALA A 178 -8.50 6.83 6.89
N LEU A 179 -9.12 7.96 7.23
CA LEU A 179 -8.98 8.64 8.52
C LEU A 179 -9.41 7.73 9.67
N VAL A 180 -10.63 7.18 9.61
CA VAL A 180 -11.16 6.33 10.68
C VAL A 180 -10.36 5.05 10.83
N THR A 181 -10.06 4.37 9.73
CA THR A 181 -9.25 3.15 9.77
C THR A 181 -7.88 3.41 10.41
N THR A 182 -7.23 4.51 10.05
CA THR A 182 -5.93 4.89 10.63
C THR A 182 -6.07 5.24 12.10
N ALA A 183 -7.02 6.12 12.48
CA ALA A 183 -7.23 6.52 13.86
C ALA A 183 -7.50 5.31 14.78
N THR A 184 -8.39 4.41 14.36
CA THR A 184 -8.75 3.23 15.14
C THR A 184 -7.58 2.28 15.34
N ILE A 185 -6.74 2.06 14.32
CA ILE A 185 -5.60 1.14 14.44
C ILE A 185 -4.46 1.78 15.22
N THR A 186 -4.17 3.06 15.00
CA THR A 186 -3.00 3.72 15.59
C THR A 186 -3.26 4.33 16.96
N GLY A 187 -4.53 4.53 17.32
CA GLY A 187 -4.95 5.27 18.52
C GLY A 187 -4.73 6.78 18.42
N ALA A 188 -4.41 7.31 17.23
CA ALA A 188 -4.25 8.75 17.02
C ALA A 188 -5.62 9.46 17.04
N SER A 189 -5.65 10.67 17.60
CA SER A 189 -6.88 11.48 17.59
C SER A 189 -7.15 12.06 16.20
N TYR A 190 -8.41 12.29 15.88
CA TYR A 190 -8.80 12.89 14.60
C TYR A 190 -8.19 14.30 14.41
N GLU A 191 -8.07 15.08 15.48
CA GLU A 191 -7.47 16.42 15.43
C GLU A 191 -6.00 16.39 14.98
N THR A 192 -5.27 15.33 15.31
CA THR A 192 -3.87 15.16 14.88
C THR A 192 -3.72 14.65 13.45
N LEU A 193 -4.76 14.06 12.90
CA LEU A 193 -4.79 13.48 11.55
C LEU A 193 -5.38 14.42 10.50
N LEU A 194 -5.96 15.56 10.90
CA LEU A 194 -6.50 16.58 10.01
C LEU A 194 -5.48 17.69 9.75
N THR A 195 -5.39 18.14 8.50
CA THR A 195 -4.59 19.32 8.14
C THR A 195 -5.36 20.62 8.44
N GLU A 196 -4.68 21.79 8.41
CA GLU A 196 -5.35 23.08 8.51
C GLU A 196 -6.33 23.30 7.35
N SER A 197 -6.06 22.80 6.18
CA SER A 197 -6.95 22.84 5.02
C SER A 197 -8.17 21.94 5.20
N ASP A 198 -8.02 20.80 5.91
CA ASP A 198 -9.11 19.88 6.21
C ASP A 198 -9.97 20.36 7.39
N ASN A 199 -9.47 21.29 8.20
CA ASN A 199 -10.20 21.90 9.32
C ASN A 199 -11.28 22.91 8.89
N GLY A 200 -11.70 22.88 7.61
CA GLY A 200 -12.91 23.59 7.21
C GLY A 200 -14.13 23.08 8.00
N PRO A 201 -15.11 23.95 8.31
CA PRO A 201 -16.26 23.60 9.16
C PRO A 201 -16.97 22.30 8.73
N THR A 202 -17.07 22.08 7.42
CA THR A 202 -17.75 20.91 6.86
C THR A 202 -17.02 19.61 7.16
N ILE A 203 -15.69 19.55 6.94
CA ILE A 203 -14.89 18.33 7.18
C ILE A 203 -14.80 18.03 8.67
N THR A 204 -14.55 19.05 9.50
CA THR A 204 -14.51 18.88 10.97
C THR A 204 -15.85 18.39 11.52
N GLN A 205 -16.97 18.91 11.02
CA GLN A 205 -18.30 18.44 11.45
C GLN A 205 -18.57 17.01 11.00
N ARG A 206 -18.20 16.64 9.78
CA ARG A 206 -18.32 15.27 9.28
C ARG A 206 -17.45 14.32 10.08
N ALA A 207 -16.19 14.65 10.32
CA ALA A 207 -15.29 13.83 11.13
C ALA A 207 -15.84 13.61 12.55
N ALA A 208 -16.39 14.64 13.21
CA ALA A 208 -17.01 14.52 14.52
C ALA A 208 -18.27 13.64 14.51
N HIS A 209 -19.11 13.77 13.47
CA HIS A 209 -20.28 12.91 13.29
C HIS A 209 -19.87 11.45 13.08
N ILE A 210 -18.91 11.19 12.18
CA ILE A 210 -18.39 9.86 11.91
C ILE A 210 -17.75 9.26 13.16
N HIS A 211 -16.99 10.04 13.94
CA HIS A 211 -16.43 9.58 15.21
C HIS A 211 -17.53 9.07 16.16
N SER A 212 -18.55 9.89 16.39
CA SER A 212 -19.68 9.50 17.22
C SER A 212 -20.44 8.25 16.72
N PHE A 213 -20.55 8.10 15.40
CA PHE A 213 -21.13 6.91 14.78
C PHE A 213 -20.25 5.68 15.03
N VAL A 214 -18.95 5.77 14.78
CA VAL A 214 -17.98 4.69 14.94
C VAL A 214 -17.90 4.21 16.38
N ASP A 215 -17.94 5.13 17.36
CA ASP A 215 -17.94 4.80 18.80
C ASP A 215 -19.11 3.89 19.21
N SER A 216 -20.22 3.92 18.46
CA SER A 216 -21.38 3.06 18.73
C SER A 216 -21.16 1.58 18.40
N PHE A 217 -20.07 1.23 17.67
CA PHE A 217 -19.81 -0.13 17.20
C PHE A 217 -18.78 -0.92 18.03
N ASP A 218 -18.22 -0.32 19.09
CA ASP A 218 -17.22 -0.99 19.95
C ASP A 218 -16.08 -1.64 19.12
N ILE A 219 -15.51 -0.87 18.21
CA ILE A 219 -14.39 -1.31 17.33
C ILE A 219 -13.02 -0.82 17.82
N THR A 220 -12.99 -0.03 18.89
CA THR A 220 -11.76 0.49 19.48
C THR A 220 -11.01 -0.62 20.21
N VAL A 221 -9.71 -0.69 20.00
CA VAL A 221 -8.80 -1.63 20.66
C VAL A 221 -7.69 -0.83 21.33
N ASP A 222 -7.59 -0.94 22.64
CA ASP A 222 -6.59 -0.19 23.44
C ASP A 222 -5.15 -0.63 23.13
N ASP A 223 -4.95 -1.94 22.92
CA ASP A 223 -3.64 -2.52 22.62
C ASP A 223 -3.79 -3.76 21.72
N TRP A 224 -3.42 -3.61 20.46
CA TRP A 224 -3.46 -4.70 19.48
C TRP A 224 -2.47 -5.83 19.79
N SER A 225 -1.41 -5.54 20.54
CA SER A 225 -0.35 -6.51 20.83
C SER A 225 -0.78 -7.61 21.81
N VAL A 226 -1.77 -7.32 22.66
CA VAL A 226 -2.29 -8.29 23.65
C VAL A 226 -3.34 -9.22 23.08
N LEU A 227 -3.88 -8.94 21.90
CA LEU A 227 -4.89 -9.76 21.25
C LEU A 227 -4.26 -11.03 20.66
N SER A 228 -5.01 -12.13 20.74
CA SER A 228 -4.68 -13.31 19.94
C SER A 228 -4.79 -13.01 18.43
N GLU A 229 -4.17 -13.82 17.59
CA GLU A 229 -4.27 -13.70 16.13
C GLU A 229 -5.73 -13.71 15.66
N SER A 230 -6.54 -14.61 16.20
CA SER A 230 -7.97 -14.71 15.88
C SER A 230 -8.74 -13.46 16.28
N ASP A 231 -8.45 -12.89 17.46
CA ASP A 231 -9.16 -11.71 17.96
C ASP A 231 -8.75 -10.46 17.18
N ARG A 232 -7.46 -10.31 16.85
CA ARG A 232 -6.98 -9.24 15.97
C ARG A 232 -7.68 -9.27 14.60
N ARG A 233 -7.73 -10.45 13.98
CA ARG A 233 -8.42 -10.62 12.68
C ARG A 233 -9.89 -10.26 12.79
N THR A 234 -10.57 -10.71 13.84
CA THR A 234 -11.98 -10.40 14.05
C THR A 234 -12.21 -8.90 14.27
N ALA A 235 -11.36 -8.24 15.06
CA ALA A 235 -11.47 -6.81 15.31
C ALA A 235 -11.23 -5.99 14.03
N VAL A 236 -10.21 -6.34 13.22
CA VAL A 236 -9.95 -5.66 11.95
C VAL A 236 -11.10 -5.89 10.96
N LEU A 237 -11.67 -7.11 10.88
CA LEU A 237 -12.82 -7.36 10.00
C LEU A 237 -14.04 -6.52 10.42
N ARG A 238 -14.26 -6.35 11.73
CA ARG A 238 -15.32 -5.47 12.24
C ARG A 238 -15.05 -4.00 11.86
N LEU A 239 -13.81 -3.54 12.02
CA LEU A 239 -13.42 -2.20 11.59
C LEU A 239 -13.65 -1.99 10.09
N LEU A 240 -13.20 -2.91 9.24
CA LEU A 240 -13.39 -2.83 7.79
C LEU A 240 -14.87 -2.85 7.39
N HIS A 241 -15.71 -3.61 8.07
CA HIS A 241 -17.16 -3.58 7.87
C HIS A 241 -17.74 -2.19 8.14
N VAL A 242 -17.34 -1.57 9.25
CA VAL A 242 -17.91 -0.27 9.68
C VAL A 242 -17.36 0.89 8.85
N ALA A 243 -16.04 0.90 8.56
CA ALA A 243 -15.33 2.07 8.05
C ALA A 243 -14.31 1.77 6.93
N GLY A 244 -14.28 0.56 6.36
CA GLY A 244 -13.23 0.20 5.40
C GLY A 244 -13.56 0.53 3.94
N GLY A 245 -14.82 0.59 3.58
CA GLY A 245 -15.19 0.66 2.16
C GLY A 245 -14.75 -0.58 1.36
N LEU A 246 -15.11 -0.61 0.08
CA LEU A 246 -14.79 -1.76 -0.79
C LEU A 246 -13.31 -1.83 -1.15
N ASP A 247 -12.69 -0.68 -1.41
CA ASP A 247 -11.30 -0.57 -1.85
C ASP A 247 -10.28 -0.92 -0.75
N ILE A 248 -10.45 -0.41 0.48
CA ILE A 248 -9.59 -0.78 1.60
C ILE A 248 -9.72 -2.27 1.89
N ALA A 249 -10.94 -2.82 1.85
CA ALA A 249 -11.18 -4.25 2.05
C ALA A 249 -10.51 -5.10 0.95
N PHE A 250 -10.70 -4.74 -0.32
CA PHE A 250 -10.05 -5.41 -1.45
C PHE A 250 -8.53 -5.36 -1.34
N LEU A 251 -7.97 -4.17 -1.10
CA LEU A 251 -6.52 -3.99 -0.97
C LEU A 251 -5.95 -4.75 0.22
N THR A 252 -6.68 -4.84 1.34
CA THR A 252 -6.29 -5.67 2.49
C THR A 252 -6.17 -7.15 2.08
N GLY A 253 -7.16 -7.68 1.38
CA GLY A 253 -7.11 -9.04 0.83
C GLY A 253 -5.97 -9.25 -0.16
N PHE A 254 -5.75 -8.28 -1.06
CA PHE A 254 -4.64 -8.30 -2.00
C PHE A 254 -3.27 -8.32 -1.30
N ILE A 255 -3.06 -7.48 -0.30
CA ILE A 255 -1.79 -7.37 0.44
C ILE A 255 -1.48 -8.68 1.19
N LEU A 256 -2.47 -9.27 1.86
CA LEU A 256 -2.34 -10.57 2.52
C LEU A 256 -1.99 -11.69 1.51
N GLY A 257 -2.68 -11.71 0.38
CA GLY A 257 -2.40 -12.66 -0.70
C GLY A 257 -1.02 -12.47 -1.32
N ALA A 258 -0.63 -11.23 -1.60
CA ALA A 258 0.69 -10.89 -2.15
C ALA A 258 1.82 -11.35 -1.23
N ALA A 259 1.71 -11.07 0.08
CA ALA A 259 2.70 -11.52 1.07
C ALA A 259 2.77 -13.06 1.16
N SER A 260 1.63 -13.76 1.03
CA SER A 260 1.59 -15.24 0.98
C SER A 260 2.34 -15.82 -0.22
N HIS A 261 2.38 -15.09 -1.32
CA HIS A 261 3.13 -15.43 -2.54
C HIS A 261 4.55 -14.86 -2.57
N ARG A 262 5.03 -14.28 -1.47
CA ARG A 262 6.32 -13.58 -1.41
C ARG A 262 6.43 -12.45 -2.46
N MET A 263 5.31 -11.84 -2.83
CA MET A 263 5.27 -10.61 -3.63
C MET A 263 5.36 -9.39 -2.70
N ALA A 264 6.21 -8.44 -3.08
CA ALA A 264 6.31 -7.16 -2.38
C ALA A 264 5.25 -6.18 -2.89
N VAL A 265 4.78 -5.32 -2.01
CA VAL A 265 3.80 -4.28 -2.29
C VAL A 265 4.40 -2.92 -2.02
N VAL A 266 4.25 -1.98 -2.95
CA VAL A 266 4.61 -0.56 -2.78
C VAL A 266 3.34 0.27 -2.69
N TYR A 267 3.22 1.09 -1.64
CA TYR A 267 2.06 1.96 -1.40
C TYR A 267 2.49 3.42 -1.20
N ASP A 268 1.57 4.37 -1.35
CA ASP A 268 1.94 5.78 -1.37
C ASP A 268 1.02 6.75 -0.63
N ASN A 269 -0.25 6.45 -0.39
CA ASN A 269 -1.21 7.44 0.12
C ASN A 269 -1.98 6.95 1.36
N ALA A 270 -2.83 7.81 1.91
CA ALA A 270 -3.61 7.51 3.11
C ALA A 270 -4.54 6.31 2.93
N LEU A 271 -5.18 6.13 1.77
CA LEU A 271 -6.10 5.02 1.53
C LEU A 271 -5.36 3.69 1.39
N THR A 272 -4.33 3.62 0.55
CA THR A 272 -3.51 2.41 0.40
C THR A 272 -2.77 2.07 1.68
N GLY A 273 -2.35 3.09 2.44
CA GLY A 273 -1.76 2.95 3.78
C GLY A 273 -2.75 2.42 4.83
N ALA A 274 -4.03 2.78 4.76
CA ALA A 274 -5.07 2.22 5.63
C ALA A 274 -5.25 0.71 5.38
N ALA A 275 -5.23 0.27 4.12
CA ALA A 275 -5.26 -1.14 3.79
C ALA A 275 -4.00 -1.89 4.27
N VAL A 276 -2.82 -1.26 4.17
CA VAL A 276 -1.57 -1.81 4.73
C VAL A 276 -1.66 -1.94 6.24
N LEU A 277 -2.17 -0.91 6.96
CA LEU A 277 -2.38 -0.99 8.40
C LEU A 277 -3.30 -2.15 8.77
N ALA A 278 -4.44 -2.28 8.09
CA ALA A 278 -5.38 -3.37 8.32
C ALA A 278 -4.71 -4.74 8.12
N ALA A 279 -3.99 -4.94 7.01
CA ALA A 279 -3.31 -6.20 6.71
C ALA A 279 -2.21 -6.53 7.73
N VAL A 280 -1.37 -5.55 8.11
CA VAL A 280 -0.30 -5.73 9.10
C VAL A 280 -0.85 -6.00 10.51
N THR A 281 -1.97 -5.37 10.87
CA THR A 281 -2.64 -5.61 12.16
C THR A 281 -3.23 -7.01 12.21
N MET A 282 -3.82 -7.50 11.11
CA MET A 282 -4.29 -8.90 11.02
C MET A 282 -3.16 -9.91 11.09
N GLU A 283 -2.05 -9.63 10.43
CA GLU A 283 -0.88 -10.51 10.30
C GLU A 283 0.43 -9.70 10.29
N PRO A 284 1.14 -9.61 11.41
CA PRO A 284 2.34 -8.77 11.54
C PRO A 284 3.46 -9.06 10.54
N LEU A 285 3.59 -10.31 10.06
CA LEU A 285 4.60 -10.67 9.06
C LEU A 285 4.40 -9.94 7.72
N VAL A 286 3.21 -9.41 7.44
CA VAL A 286 2.93 -8.60 6.25
C VAL A 286 3.84 -7.38 6.18
N LYS A 287 4.21 -6.79 7.34
CA LYS A 287 5.12 -5.63 7.40
C LYS A 287 6.41 -5.86 6.61
N ASP A 288 6.88 -7.08 6.55
CA ASP A 288 8.10 -7.45 5.84
C ASP A 288 7.96 -7.35 4.31
N TYR A 289 6.75 -7.35 3.79
CA TYR A 289 6.44 -7.38 2.37
C TYR A 289 5.92 -6.04 1.82
N VAL A 290 5.72 -5.02 2.67
CA VAL A 290 5.18 -3.71 2.26
C VAL A 290 6.23 -2.62 2.33
N PHE A 291 6.26 -1.76 1.31
CA PHE A 291 7.22 -0.67 1.15
C PHE A 291 6.47 0.65 0.91
N SER A 292 6.65 1.63 1.78
CA SER A 292 6.16 2.98 1.51
C SER A 292 7.07 3.68 0.50
N SER A 293 6.50 4.26 -0.54
CA SER A 293 7.27 4.90 -1.62
C SER A 293 7.82 6.26 -1.21
N ALA A 294 7.02 7.05 -0.50
CA ALA A 294 7.33 8.43 -0.19
C ALA A 294 6.63 8.92 1.08
N VAL A 295 7.14 10.00 1.63
CA VAL A 295 6.44 10.84 2.62
C VAL A 295 5.71 11.94 1.85
N TYR A 296 4.45 12.13 2.20
CA TYR A 296 3.62 13.25 1.75
C TYR A 296 3.37 14.21 2.91
N ASP A 297 2.94 15.41 2.62
CA ASP A 297 2.48 16.35 3.65
C ASP A 297 1.03 16.08 4.05
N ASP A 298 0.75 14.81 4.33
CA ASP A 298 -0.53 14.26 4.77
C ASP A 298 -0.35 13.66 6.17
N PRO A 299 -1.03 14.19 7.20
CA PRO A 299 -0.91 13.69 8.56
C PRO A 299 -1.33 12.23 8.72
N ILE A 300 -2.34 11.76 7.96
CA ILE A 300 -2.79 10.37 8.01
C ILE A 300 -1.67 9.45 7.54
N HIS A 301 -1.08 9.73 6.37
CA HIS A 301 0.01 8.92 5.83
C HIS A 301 1.28 8.99 6.72
N LYS A 302 1.60 10.15 7.28
CA LYS A 302 2.70 10.29 8.24
C LYS A 302 2.50 9.42 9.48
N GLU A 303 1.28 9.40 10.02
CA GLU A 303 0.94 8.57 11.18
C GLU A 303 1.02 7.07 10.84
N GLN A 304 0.55 6.67 9.66
CA GLN A 304 0.69 5.28 9.17
C GLN A 304 2.16 4.86 9.10
N CYS A 305 3.02 5.71 8.52
CA CYS A 305 4.46 5.45 8.46
C CYS A 305 5.10 5.38 9.86
N ARG A 306 4.68 6.26 10.80
CA ARG A 306 5.13 6.26 12.19
C ARG A 306 4.74 4.96 12.90
N PHE A 307 3.47 4.56 12.81
CA PHE A 307 2.96 3.35 13.45
C PHE A 307 3.63 2.09 12.91
N LEU A 308 3.82 2.03 11.59
CA LEU A 308 4.51 0.92 10.93
C LEU A 308 6.04 0.96 11.12
N ASP A 309 6.60 2.02 11.73
CA ASP A 309 8.05 2.23 11.82
C ASP A 309 8.75 2.05 10.46
N VAL A 310 8.20 2.71 9.43
CA VAL A 310 8.78 2.73 8.09
C VAL A 310 9.30 4.11 7.75
N LYS A 311 10.42 4.13 7.02
CA LYS A 311 11.06 5.38 6.53
C LYS A 311 11.01 5.37 5.01
N PRO A 312 10.06 6.09 4.41
CA PRO A 312 9.98 6.18 2.96
C PRO A 312 11.26 6.80 2.35
N PRO A 313 11.70 6.35 1.17
CA PRO A 313 12.94 6.82 0.55
C PRO A 313 12.87 8.23 -0.01
N LEU A 314 11.68 8.70 -0.34
CA LEU A 314 11.48 9.93 -1.09
C LEU A 314 10.52 10.86 -0.35
N HIS A 315 10.58 12.13 -0.70
CA HIS A 315 9.58 13.12 -0.34
C HIS A 315 8.99 13.68 -1.63
N TYR A 316 7.67 13.56 -1.78
CA TYR A 316 6.94 14.07 -2.94
C TYR A 316 5.96 15.17 -2.52
N ASP A 317 5.80 16.14 -3.41
CA ASP A 317 4.74 17.14 -3.36
C ASP A 317 3.68 16.82 -4.42
N LEU A 318 3.24 15.55 -4.46
CA LEU A 318 2.19 15.09 -5.36
C LEU A 318 0.82 15.33 -4.72
N GLN A 319 -0.13 15.75 -5.53
CA GLN A 319 -1.53 15.96 -5.13
C GLN A 319 -2.48 15.10 -5.96
N ILE A 320 -2.03 13.91 -6.32
CA ILE A 320 -2.82 12.93 -7.07
C ILE A 320 -2.57 11.54 -6.52
N ASP A 321 -3.63 10.85 -6.16
CA ASP A 321 -3.55 9.53 -5.54
C ASP A 321 -3.34 8.39 -6.54
N GLU A 322 -4.00 8.35 -7.60
CA GLU A 322 -4.05 7.39 -8.72
C GLU A 322 -2.84 6.42 -8.86
N GLY A 323 -2.12 6.13 -7.76
CA GLY A 323 -0.97 5.23 -7.71
C GLY A 323 0.31 5.77 -8.37
N LEU A 324 0.40 7.07 -8.61
CA LEU A 324 1.59 7.66 -9.24
C LEU A 324 2.82 7.54 -8.33
N GLY A 325 2.69 7.90 -7.05
CA GLY A 325 3.80 7.87 -6.10
C GLY A 325 4.32 6.45 -5.86
N SER A 326 3.43 5.48 -5.68
CA SER A 326 3.82 4.07 -5.52
C SER A 326 4.51 3.53 -6.79
N THR A 327 4.03 3.92 -7.97
CA THR A 327 4.67 3.57 -9.26
C THR A 327 6.05 4.19 -9.39
N MET A 328 6.26 5.44 -8.97
CA MET A 328 7.60 6.04 -8.90
C MET A 328 8.49 5.32 -7.89
N GLY A 329 7.93 4.81 -6.79
CA GLY A 329 8.64 3.97 -5.82
C GLY A 329 9.21 2.69 -6.43
N LEU A 330 8.56 2.10 -7.43
CA LEU A 330 9.13 0.96 -8.18
C LEU A 330 10.47 1.30 -8.82
N SER A 331 10.67 2.55 -9.27
CA SER A 331 11.96 2.98 -9.84
C SER A 331 13.09 2.99 -8.80
N ILE A 332 12.78 3.20 -7.52
CA ILE A 332 13.76 3.11 -6.44
C ILE A 332 14.12 1.65 -6.14
N VAL A 333 13.12 0.77 -6.16
CA VAL A 333 13.36 -0.68 -6.05
C VAL A 333 14.25 -1.16 -7.20
N ASP A 334 13.96 -0.74 -8.43
CA ASP A 334 14.73 -1.07 -9.62
C ASP A 334 16.17 -0.55 -9.51
N ALA A 335 16.37 0.70 -9.10
CA ALA A 335 17.69 1.26 -8.83
C ALA A 335 18.47 0.46 -7.77
N SER A 336 17.77 -0.06 -6.72
CA SER A 336 18.40 -0.91 -5.71
C SER A 336 18.86 -2.25 -6.28
N MET A 337 18.09 -2.83 -7.22
CA MET A 337 18.48 -4.05 -7.91
C MET A 337 19.66 -3.82 -8.84
N HIS A 338 19.67 -2.71 -9.56
CA HIS A 338 20.83 -2.32 -10.39
C HIS A 338 22.07 -2.05 -9.56
N MET A 339 21.96 -1.36 -8.43
CA MET A 339 23.07 -1.19 -7.49
C MET A 339 23.65 -2.56 -7.07
N LEU A 340 22.80 -3.49 -6.67
CA LEU A 340 23.21 -4.83 -6.21
C LEU A 340 23.92 -5.64 -7.31
N ASN A 341 23.42 -5.55 -8.55
CA ASN A 341 23.82 -6.43 -9.65
C ASN A 341 24.90 -5.88 -10.56
N ASP A 342 24.88 -4.57 -10.85
CA ASP A 342 25.75 -3.95 -11.86
C ASP A 342 27.01 -3.33 -11.26
N MET A 343 26.98 -2.97 -9.95
CA MET A 343 28.19 -2.56 -9.27
C MET A 343 29.11 -3.77 -9.01
N LYS A 344 30.41 -3.55 -9.21
CA LYS A 344 31.43 -4.55 -8.91
C LYS A 344 31.83 -4.50 -7.43
N THR A 345 32.16 -5.65 -6.87
CA THR A 345 32.87 -5.73 -5.58
C THR A 345 34.33 -5.27 -5.75
N PHE A 346 35.01 -4.96 -4.63
CA PHE A 346 36.43 -4.62 -4.65
C PHE A 346 37.28 -5.71 -5.34
N VAL A 347 36.94 -6.98 -5.09
CA VAL A 347 37.63 -8.12 -5.73
C VAL A 347 37.34 -8.18 -7.23
N GLU A 348 36.06 -8.07 -7.64
CA GLU A 348 35.66 -8.07 -9.05
C GLU A 348 36.23 -6.89 -9.85
N ALA A 349 36.52 -5.77 -9.19
CA ALA A 349 37.07 -4.57 -9.78
C ALA A 349 38.62 -4.52 -9.74
N GLU A 350 39.25 -5.48 -9.04
CA GLU A 350 40.70 -5.51 -8.78
C GLU A 350 41.23 -4.23 -8.10
N VAL A 351 40.40 -3.65 -7.22
CA VAL A 351 40.69 -2.41 -6.48
C VAL A 351 40.79 -2.75 -4.99
N ARG A 352 41.83 -2.15 -4.33
CA ARG A 352 41.93 -2.30 -2.87
C ARG A 352 40.92 -1.40 -2.15
N ALA A 353 40.27 -1.95 -1.13
CA ALA A 353 39.47 -1.17 -0.21
C ALA A 353 40.39 -0.22 0.60
N ALA A 354 39.87 0.96 0.95
CA ALA A 354 40.58 1.84 1.87
C ALA A 354 40.62 1.23 3.28
N GLU A 355 41.79 1.32 3.92
CA GLU A 355 41.96 0.78 5.28
C GLU A 355 41.20 1.59 6.32
N ASP A 356 41.11 2.93 6.10
CA ASP A 356 40.41 3.85 6.98
C ASP A 356 39.64 4.94 6.21
N GLY A 357 38.66 5.57 6.87
CA GLY A 357 37.91 6.69 6.33
C GLY A 357 36.70 6.30 5.49
N ALA A 358 36.17 7.25 4.70
CA ALA A 358 34.92 7.12 3.96
C ALA A 358 34.94 6.05 2.85
N GLY A 359 36.12 5.60 2.42
CA GLY A 359 36.30 4.57 1.41
C GLY A 359 36.46 3.15 1.96
N LYS A 360 36.33 2.94 3.29
CA LYS A 360 36.49 1.65 3.92
C LYS A 360 35.42 0.68 3.49
N GLY A 361 35.81 -0.46 2.93
CA GLY A 361 34.96 -1.61 2.62
C GLY A 361 35.22 -2.78 3.55
N ARG A 362 34.35 -3.78 3.57
CA ARG A 362 34.71 -5.09 4.14
C ARG A 362 35.69 -5.75 3.20
N GLN A 363 36.78 -6.25 3.75
CA GLN A 363 37.71 -7.09 3.00
C GLN A 363 37.27 -8.54 3.17
N GLU A 364 37.27 -9.28 2.07
CA GLU A 364 37.12 -10.75 2.11
C GLU A 364 38.35 -11.42 2.70
#